data_a0bc7eb545970084c501c71e1a8de6af
#
_entry.id   a0bc7eb545970084c501c71e1a8de6af
#
_cell.length_a   1.000
_cell.length_b   1.000
_cell.length_c   1.000
_cell.angle_alpha   90.00
_cell.angle_beta   90.00
_cell.angle_gamma   90.00
#
_symmetry.space_group_name_H-M   'P 1'
#
loop_
_entity.id
_entity.type
_entity.pdbx_description
1 polymer ?
#
loop_
_entity_poly.entity_id
_entity_poly.type
_entity_poly.pdbx_seq_one_letter_code
_entity_poly.pdbx_strand_id
1 'polypeptide(L)'
;MSQQFAPRDAAEAARAAFASVEGKPFPDDIFTAPQLTWAVIGCGVIANQMASTLELAGRKLAGIYNRTHEKAVAFAEKYGVARVYDTLEELCADPAIDAVYITTPHNTHITYLRAVLSAGKHVLCEKAITLNSEELNEARAIADEHGVQLIDATTILHMPLYRELIRRAEKDEFGNMSIAQVSFGSYKDFDPENRFYNPRLAGGAMLDIGVYALTMARMFMLSQPEDVVSIANACNTGVDVTSGIVMRNPDMQMAVISLTLHSKQPKRAVLSFENCYIEVMDYPRADRA
;
A
#
# COMPACT_ATOMS: atom_id res chain seq x y z
N MET A 1 20.00 13.56 8.12
CA MET A 1 18.99 13.55 9.20
C MET A 1 17.80 12.79 8.68
N SER A 2 17.61 11.54 9.12
CA SER A 2 16.45 10.74 8.73
C SER A 2 15.22 11.36 9.39
N GLN A 3 14.35 11.99 8.61
CA GLN A 3 13.00 12.26 9.09
C GLN A 3 12.30 10.90 9.25
N GLN A 4 12.21 10.45 10.48
CA GLN A 4 11.33 9.35 10.85
C GLN A 4 9.90 9.83 10.54
N PHE A 5 9.20 9.11 9.67
CA PHE A 5 7.77 9.29 9.50
C PHE A 5 7.11 8.92 10.83
N ALA A 6 6.76 9.92 11.62
CA ALA A 6 5.95 9.70 12.80
C ALA A 6 4.54 9.29 12.36
N PRO A 7 3.86 8.36 13.07
CA PRO A 7 2.45 8.03 12.84
C PRO A 7 1.55 9.27 12.83
N ARG A 8 1.96 10.32 13.52
CA ARG A 8 1.27 11.62 13.58
C ARG A 8 1.14 12.32 12.24
N ASP A 9 2.13 12.26 11.35
CA ASP A 9 2.07 12.97 10.06
C ASP A 9 1.11 12.27 9.08
N ALA A 10 1.10 10.93 9.07
CA ALA A 10 0.13 10.16 8.30
C ALA A 10 -1.30 10.33 8.84
N ALA A 11 -1.46 10.40 10.17
CA ALA A 11 -2.73 10.63 10.83
C ALA A 11 -3.26 12.05 10.64
N GLU A 12 -2.39 13.05 10.56
CA GLU A 12 -2.77 14.44 10.36
C GLU A 12 -3.25 14.71 8.93
N ALA A 13 -2.57 14.13 7.93
CA ALA A 13 -3.06 14.08 6.55
C ALA A 13 -4.37 13.30 6.41
N ALA A 14 -4.53 12.22 7.19
CA ALA A 14 -5.76 11.45 7.30
C ALA A 14 -6.91 12.26 7.94
N ARG A 15 -6.64 13.12 8.92
CA ARG A 15 -7.65 13.97 9.59
C ARG A 15 -8.31 14.96 8.65
N ALA A 16 -7.53 15.60 7.78
CA ALA A 16 -8.04 16.58 6.83
C ALA A 16 -9.01 15.95 5.83
N ALA A 17 -8.75 14.70 5.42
CA ALA A 17 -9.56 13.99 4.46
C ALA A 17 -10.84 13.36 5.08
N PHE A 18 -10.88 13.14 6.39
CA PHE A 18 -11.96 12.39 7.04
C PHE A 18 -13.12 13.25 7.57
N ALA A 19 -12.90 14.54 7.76
CA ALA A 19 -13.91 15.45 8.33
C ALA A 19 -15.20 15.60 7.49
N SER A 20 -15.25 15.02 6.29
CA SER A 20 -16.32 15.20 5.30
C SER A 20 -17.11 13.93 4.93
N VAL A 21 -16.91 12.78 5.59
CA VAL A 21 -17.39 11.46 5.09
C VAL A 21 -18.63 10.90 5.79
N GLU A 22 -19.52 11.70 6.34
CA GLU A 22 -20.80 11.16 6.80
C GLU A 22 -21.73 10.88 5.61
N GLY A 23 -21.85 9.59 5.25
CA GLY A 23 -22.91 9.07 4.39
C GLY A 23 -22.79 9.32 2.88
N LYS A 24 -21.65 9.78 2.37
CA LYS A 24 -21.46 10.03 0.95
C LYS A 24 -20.63 8.92 0.29
N PRO A 25 -20.91 8.53 -0.98
CA PRO A 25 -20.16 7.51 -1.70
C PRO A 25 -18.71 7.93 -1.99
N PHE A 26 -18.43 9.23 -2.04
CA PHE A 26 -17.10 9.81 -2.18
C PHE A 26 -16.89 10.94 -1.16
N PRO A 27 -15.68 11.08 -0.59
CA PRO A 27 -15.32 12.23 0.22
C PRO A 27 -15.42 13.53 -0.60
N ASP A 28 -15.92 14.61 0.00
CA ASP A 28 -15.98 15.92 -0.68
C ASP A 28 -14.60 16.42 -1.14
N ASP A 29 -13.54 16.01 -0.47
CA ASP A 29 -12.16 16.32 -0.78
C ASP A 29 -11.70 15.77 -2.15
N ILE A 30 -12.32 14.71 -2.69
CA ILE A 30 -12.03 14.23 -4.05
C ILE A 30 -12.36 15.29 -5.12
N PHE A 31 -13.31 16.19 -4.84
CA PHE A 31 -13.70 17.25 -5.75
C PHE A 31 -12.94 18.56 -5.50
N THR A 32 -12.37 18.73 -4.31
CA THR A 32 -11.62 19.93 -3.91
C THR A 32 -10.10 19.73 -3.98
N ALA A 33 -9.63 18.48 -4.06
CA ALA A 33 -8.21 18.15 -4.20
C ALA A 33 -7.64 18.73 -5.51
N PRO A 34 -6.34 19.04 -5.54
CA PRO A 34 -5.65 19.47 -6.75
C PRO A 34 -5.93 18.53 -7.92
N GLN A 35 -6.22 19.10 -9.08
CA GLN A 35 -6.51 18.33 -10.29
C GLN A 35 -5.20 17.90 -10.94
N LEU A 36 -4.62 16.80 -10.48
CA LEU A 36 -3.44 16.20 -11.10
C LEU A 36 -3.83 15.37 -12.32
N THR A 37 -2.98 15.42 -13.33
CA THR A 37 -3.09 14.60 -14.52
C THR A 37 -2.33 13.29 -14.31
N TRP A 38 -3.06 12.17 -14.25
CA TRP A 38 -2.52 10.86 -13.89
C TRP A 38 -2.23 9.99 -15.10
N ALA A 39 -1.08 9.33 -15.07
CA ALA A 39 -0.81 8.16 -15.90
C ALA A 39 -0.67 6.90 -15.02
N VAL A 40 -0.77 5.72 -15.64
CA VAL A 40 -0.56 4.43 -14.97
C VAL A 40 0.53 3.63 -15.66
N ILE A 41 1.36 2.95 -14.88
CA ILE A 41 2.31 1.93 -15.34
C ILE A 41 1.79 0.56 -14.90
N GLY A 42 1.50 -0.30 -15.91
CA GLY A 42 0.85 -1.58 -15.70
C GLY A 42 -0.65 -1.55 -15.96
N CYS A 43 -1.22 -2.68 -16.37
CA CYS A 43 -2.64 -2.83 -16.74
C CYS A 43 -3.29 -4.03 -16.02
N GLY A 44 -2.78 -4.37 -14.81
CA GLY A 44 -3.27 -5.45 -13.96
C GLY A 44 -4.61 -5.13 -13.29
N VAL A 45 -5.01 -6.00 -12.35
CA VAL A 45 -6.28 -5.88 -11.62
C VAL A 45 -6.43 -4.52 -10.94
N ILE A 46 -5.37 -4.05 -10.28
CA ILE A 46 -5.40 -2.80 -9.51
C ILE A 46 -5.49 -1.57 -10.43
N ALA A 47 -4.78 -1.57 -11.56
CA ALA A 47 -4.95 -0.50 -12.57
C ALA A 47 -6.39 -0.41 -13.08
N ASN A 48 -7.03 -1.58 -13.33
CA ASN A 48 -8.44 -1.62 -13.73
C ASN A 48 -9.37 -1.10 -12.62
N GLN A 49 -9.12 -1.41 -11.35
CA GLN A 49 -9.89 -0.86 -10.23
C GLN A 49 -9.75 0.67 -10.15
N MET A 50 -8.54 1.20 -10.29
CA MET A 50 -8.29 2.65 -10.30
C MET A 50 -9.05 3.32 -11.44
N ALA A 51 -8.92 2.81 -12.67
CA ALA A 51 -9.59 3.37 -13.82
C ALA A 51 -11.13 3.39 -13.66
N SER A 52 -11.72 2.26 -13.22
CA SER A 52 -13.17 2.19 -12.94
C SER A 52 -13.60 3.15 -11.83
N THR A 53 -12.80 3.33 -10.78
CA THR A 53 -13.11 4.26 -9.69
C THR A 53 -13.06 5.71 -10.17
N LEU A 54 -12.07 6.06 -11.00
CA LEU A 54 -11.98 7.39 -11.60
C LEU A 54 -13.18 7.69 -12.51
N GLU A 55 -13.65 6.70 -13.30
CA GLU A 55 -14.87 6.87 -14.10
C GLU A 55 -16.10 7.20 -13.26
N LEU A 56 -16.28 6.50 -12.10
CA LEU A 56 -17.36 6.81 -11.16
C LEU A 56 -17.27 8.23 -10.59
N ALA A 57 -16.06 8.74 -10.45
CA ALA A 57 -15.79 10.12 -10.01
C ALA A 57 -15.84 11.16 -11.15
N GLY A 58 -16.20 10.76 -12.37
CA GLY A 58 -16.20 11.63 -13.54
C GLY A 58 -14.80 12.03 -14.03
N ARG A 59 -13.77 11.24 -13.67
CA ARG A 59 -12.36 11.47 -14.02
C ARG A 59 -11.82 10.33 -14.87
N LYS A 60 -10.67 10.53 -15.50
CA LYS A 60 -9.99 9.51 -16.31
C LYS A 60 -8.47 9.59 -16.11
N LEU A 61 -7.82 8.47 -16.35
CA LEU A 61 -6.37 8.43 -16.58
C LEU A 61 -6.08 9.11 -17.93
N ALA A 62 -5.03 9.91 -17.97
CA ALA A 62 -4.60 10.61 -19.18
C ALA A 62 -3.65 9.74 -20.03
N GLY A 63 -2.88 8.86 -19.37
CA GLY A 63 -1.89 8.03 -20.05
C GLY A 63 -1.70 6.66 -19.43
N ILE A 64 -1.18 5.74 -20.24
CA ILE A 64 -0.78 4.40 -19.83
C ILE A 64 0.52 3.97 -20.50
N TYR A 65 1.38 3.34 -19.72
CA TYR A 65 2.50 2.54 -20.20
C TYR A 65 2.41 1.11 -19.67
N ASN A 66 2.68 0.13 -20.52
CA ASN A 66 2.82 -1.25 -20.11
C ASN A 66 3.85 -1.96 -20.98
N ARG A 67 4.71 -2.80 -20.39
CA ARG A 67 5.75 -3.56 -21.11
C ARG A 67 5.23 -4.31 -22.34
N THR A 68 4.01 -4.83 -22.28
CA THR A 68 3.30 -5.41 -23.43
C THR A 68 2.38 -4.35 -24.00
N HIS A 69 2.78 -3.73 -25.09
CA HIS A 69 2.09 -2.57 -25.69
C HIS A 69 0.62 -2.86 -26.00
N GLU A 70 0.30 -4.04 -26.59
CA GLU A 70 -1.05 -4.43 -26.95
C GLU A 70 -2.01 -4.45 -25.76
N LYS A 71 -1.49 -4.80 -24.55
CA LYS A 71 -2.30 -4.74 -23.32
C LYS A 71 -2.57 -3.31 -22.88
N ALA A 72 -1.64 -2.39 -23.12
CA ALA A 72 -1.86 -0.96 -22.86
C ALA A 72 -2.91 -0.38 -23.81
N VAL A 73 -2.85 -0.74 -25.10
CA VAL A 73 -3.85 -0.35 -26.09
C VAL A 73 -5.25 -0.83 -25.67
N ALA A 74 -5.40 -2.12 -25.37
CA ALA A 74 -6.68 -2.67 -24.94
C ALA A 74 -7.22 -2.02 -23.65
N PHE A 75 -6.34 -1.69 -22.70
CA PHE A 75 -6.72 -0.95 -21.49
C PHE A 75 -7.17 0.48 -21.83
N ALA A 76 -6.45 1.17 -22.72
CA ALA A 76 -6.78 2.53 -23.14
C ALA A 76 -8.13 2.59 -23.88
N GLU A 77 -8.40 1.65 -24.77
CA GLU A 77 -9.70 1.52 -25.45
C GLU A 77 -10.84 1.30 -24.45
N LYS A 78 -10.63 0.41 -23.45
CA LYS A 78 -11.64 0.09 -22.44
C LYS A 78 -12.04 1.29 -21.59
N TYR A 79 -11.08 2.13 -21.18
CA TYR A 79 -11.28 3.21 -20.21
C TYR A 79 -11.22 4.61 -20.84
N GLY A 80 -11.06 4.69 -22.14
CA GLY A 80 -10.95 5.98 -22.86
C GLY A 80 -9.71 6.78 -22.43
N VAL A 81 -8.57 6.10 -22.21
CA VAL A 81 -7.29 6.74 -21.91
C VAL A 81 -6.71 7.33 -23.19
N ALA A 82 -6.37 8.62 -23.17
CA ALA A 82 -6.03 9.35 -24.39
C ALA A 82 -4.65 9.01 -24.96
N ARG A 83 -3.69 8.64 -24.10
CA ARG A 83 -2.29 8.41 -24.49
C ARG A 83 -1.84 7.01 -24.11
N VAL A 84 -1.31 6.28 -25.09
CA VAL A 84 -0.58 5.03 -24.89
C VAL A 84 0.87 5.30 -25.24
N TYR A 85 1.77 5.11 -24.29
CA TYR A 85 3.21 5.33 -24.49
C TYR A 85 3.88 4.05 -24.95
N ASP A 86 4.74 4.14 -25.96
CA ASP A 86 5.53 3.04 -26.47
C ASP A 86 6.69 2.70 -25.52
N THR A 87 7.27 3.73 -24.89
CA THR A 87 8.39 3.60 -23.97
C THR A 87 8.12 4.29 -22.62
N LEU A 88 8.87 3.87 -21.61
CA LEU A 88 8.84 4.52 -20.29
C LEU A 88 9.36 5.96 -20.38
N GLU A 89 10.37 6.16 -21.22
CA GLU A 89 11.00 7.45 -21.46
C GLU A 89 10.01 8.48 -22.02
N GLU A 90 9.13 8.06 -22.93
CA GLU A 90 8.07 8.91 -23.47
C GLU A 90 7.09 9.35 -22.38
N LEU A 91 6.66 8.42 -21.51
CA LEU A 91 5.80 8.76 -20.37
C LEU A 91 6.51 9.75 -19.43
N CYS A 92 7.76 9.48 -19.11
CA CYS A 92 8.57 10.33 -18.23
C CYS A 92 8.79 11.74 -18.82
N ALA A 93 8.96 11.85 -20.13
CA ALA A 93 9.19 13.11 -20.82
C ALA A 93 7.90 13.94 -21.06
N ASP A 94 6.71 13.35 -20.89
CA ASP A 94 5.46 14.07 -21.16
C ASP A 94 5.18 15.14 -20.08
N PRO A 95 5.27 16.44 -20.39
CA PRO A 95 5.05 17.50 -19.42
C PRO A 95 3.59 17.65 -18.96
N ALA A 96 2.66 16.99 -19.64
CA ALA A 96 1.26 17.02 -19.26
C ALA A 96 0.90 16.01 -18.15
N ILE A 97 1.82 15.13 -17.75
CA ILE A 97 1.62 14.17 -16.67
C ILE A 97 2.24 14.70 -15.37
N ASP A 98 1.42 14.86 -14.35
CA ASP A 98 1.84 15.31 -13.02
C ASP A 98 2.21 14.14 -12.11
N ALA A 99 1.44 13.05 -12.18
CA ALA A 99 1.55 11.92 -11.27
C ALA A 99 1.41 10.58 -11.99
N VAL A 100 2.14 9.58 -11.49
CA VAL A 100 2.15 8.23 -12.06
C VAL A 100 1.77 7.20 -10.99
N TYR A 101 0.82 6.33 -11.32
CA TYR A 101 0.48 5.17 -10.49
C TYR A 101 1.21 3.93 -10.99
N ILE A 102 2.09 3.36 -10.17
CA ILE A 102 2.85 2.15 -10.50
C ILE A 102 2.11 0.93 -9.94
N THR A 103 1.67 0.03 -10.83
CA THR A 103 0.85 -1.16 -10.50
C THR A 103 1.46 -2.46 -11.03
N THR A 104 2.75 -2.48 -11.22
CA THR A 104 3.51 -3.60 -11.77
C THR A 104 3.87 -4.63 -10.67
N PRO A 105 4.50 -5.77 -10.99
CA PRO A 105 5.02 -6.69 -9.97
C PRO A 105 6.09 -6.05 -9.08
N HIS A 106 6.14 -6.45 -7.82
CA HIS A 106 7.01 -5.88 -6.77
C HIS A 106 8.48 -5.73 -7.18
N ASN A 107 9.04 -6.73 -7.84
CA ASN A 107 10.44 -6.75 -8.28
C ASN A 107 10.78 -5.70 -9.35
N THR A 108 9.79 -5.03 -9.91
CA THR A 108 9.99 -4.00 -10.94
C THR A 108 9.78 -2.59 -10.43
N HIS A 109 9.24 -2.42 -9.21
CA HIS A 109 8.88 -1.11 -8.68
C HIS A 109 10.07 -0.16 -8.66
N ILE A 110 11.22 -0.59 -8.14
CA ILE A 110 12.40 0.29 -8.03
C ILE A 110 12.86 0.84 -9.38
N THR A 111 12.76 0.04 -10.46
CA THR A 111 13.11 0.49 -11.81
C THR A 111 12.23 1.65 -12.26
N TYR A 112 10.91 1.52 -12.05
CA TYR A 112 9.96 2.57 -12.40
C TYR A 112 10.04 3.77 -11.46
N LEU A 113 10.27 3.54 -10.16
CA LEU A 113 10.46 4.61 -9.17
C LEU A 113 11.64 5.51 -9.55
N ARG A 114 12.79 4.92 -9.88
CA ARG A 114 13.97 5.70 -10.35
C ARG A 114 13.64 6.57 -11.54
N ALA A 115 13.03 6.00 -12.58
CA ALA A 115 12.75 6.73 -13.81
C ALA A 115 11.73 7.87 -13.62
N VAL A 116 10.61 7.57 -12.96
CA VAL A 116 9.49 8.49 -12.81
C VAL A 116 9.81 9.63 -11.84
N LEU A 117 10.42 9.31 -10.69
CA LEU A 117 10.81 10.33 -9.70
C LEU A 117 11.90 11.26 -10.25
N SER A 118 12.93 10.71 -10.94
CA SER A 118 13.96 11.54 -11.59
C SER A 118 13.43 12.42 -12.72
N ALA A 119 12.28 12.07 -13.29
CA ALA A 119 11.58 12.91 -14.26
C ALA A 119 10.72 14.01 -13.61
N GLY A 120 10.79 14.18 -12.28
CA GLY A 120 10.06 15.19 -11.55
C GLY A 120 8.56 14.95 -11.45
N LYS A 121 8.11 13.69 -11.47
CA LYS A 121 6.70 13.34 -11.36
C LYS A 121 6.38 12.73 -10.00
N HIS A 122 5.23 13.08 -9.43
CA HIS A 122 4.71 12.44 -8.24
C HIS A 122 4.41 10.97 -8.49
N VAL A 123 4.59 10.12 -7.48
CA VAL A 123 4.35 8.69 -7.61
C VAL A 123 3.43 8.18 -6.51
N LEU A 124 2.41 7.42 -6.92
CA LEU A 124 1.69 6.47 -6.09
C LEU A 124 2.18 5.07 -6.50
N CYS A 125 2.76 4.30 -5.58
CA CYS A 125 3.30 2.98 -5.91
C CYS A 125 2.59 1.88 -5.13
N GLU A 126 2.20 0.81 -5.81
CA GLU A 126 1.60 -0.36 -5.18
C GLU A 126 2.52 -1.00 -4.13
N LYS A 127 1.88 -1.67 -3.20
CA LYS A 127 2.56 -2.44 -2.15
C LYS A 127 3.09 -3.79 -2.75
N ALA A 128 4.14 -4.37 -2.23
CA ALA A 128 5.17 -3.76 -1.41
C ALA A 128 5.92 -2.72 -2.23
N ILE A 129 6.06 -1.52 -1.72
CA ILE A 129 6.60 -0.38 -2.49
C ILE A 129 8.01 -0.65 -3.03
N THR A 130 8.85 -1.32 -2.22
CA THR A 130 10.18 -1.82 -2.60
C THR A 130 10.45 -3.18 -1.95
N LEU A 131 11.52 -3.86 -2.34
CA LEU A 131 11.87 -5.17 -1.78
C LEU A 131 12.69 -5.09 -0.49
N ASN A 132 13.31 -3.95 -0.23
CA ASN A 132 14.19 -3.72 0.92
C ASN A 132 14.25 -2.22 1.26
N SER A 133 14.88 -1.91 2.39
CA SER A 133 15.03 -0.53 2.89
C SER A 133 16.01 0.30 2.07
N GLU A 134 17.01 -0.32 1.46
CA GLU A 134 17.99 0.35 0.60
C GLU A 134 17.29 0.94 -0.63
N GLU A 135 16.47 0.15 -1.32
CA GLU A 135 15.67 0.62 -2.46
C GLU A 135 14.68 1.72 -2.05
N LEU A 136 14.05 1.59 -0.88
CA LEU A 136 13.14 2.61 -0.38
C LEU A 136 13.86 3.93 -0.07
N ASN A 137 15.02 3.86 0.57
CA ASN A 137 15.81 5.03 0.90
C ASN A 137 16.32 5.72 -0.38
N GLU A 138 16.74 4.95 -1.38
CA GLU A 138 17.10 5.48 -2.70
C GLU A 138 15.92 6.22 -3.36
N ALA A 139 14.74 5.58 -3.43
CA ALA A 139 13.57 6.18 -4.05
C ALA A 139 13.14 7.47 -3.32
N ARG A 140 13.23 7.49 -1.98
CA ARG A 140 12.95 8.69 -1.17
C ARG A 140 13.95 9.82 -1.45
N ALA A 141 15.24 9.48 -1.52
CA ALA A 141 16.26 10.48 -1.82
C ALA A 141 16.03 11.13 -3.20
N ILE A 142 15.66 10.36 -4.21
CA ILE A 142 15.31 10.88 -5.54
C ILE A 142 14.06 11.78 -5.45
N ALA A 143 13.04 11.36 -4.73
CA ALA A 143 11.81 12.15 -4.56
C ALA A 143 12.10 13.49 -3.88
N ASP A 144 12.92 13.49 -2.82
CA ASP A 144 13.32 14.69 -2.09
C ASP A 144 14.16 15.63 -2.97
N GLU A 145 15.11 15.08 -3.75
CA GLU A 145 15.96 15.84 -4.67
C GLU A 145 15.13 16.57 -5.74
N HIS A 146 14.11 15.92 -6.27
CA HIS A 146 13.25 16.49 -7.33
C HIS A 146 12.01 17.23 -6.78
N GLY A 147 11.81 17.28 -5.46
CA GLY A 147 10.69 17.97 -4.83
C GLY A 147 9.34 17.36 -5.12
N VAL A 148 9.28 16.04 -5.36
CA VAL A 148 8.05 15.29 -5.68
C VAL A 148 7.64 14.38 -4.55
N GLN A 149 6.38 13.93 -4.58
CA GLN A 149 5.83 13.02 -3.56
C GLN A 149 5.98 11.57 -4.01
N LEU A 150 6.45 10.72 -3.10
CA LEU A 150 6.38 9.27 -3.18
C LEU A 150 5.40 8.74 -2.15
N ILE A 151 4.31 8.15 -2.60
CA ILE A 151 3.20 7.67 -1.74
C ILE A 151 3.04 6.17 -1.90
N ASP A 152 2.98 5.46 -0.77
CA ASP A 152 2.66 4.03 -0.72
C ASP A 152 1.16 3.83 -0.89
N ALA A 153 0.75 2.99 -1.85
CA ALA A 153 -0.63 2.64 -2.11
C ALA A 153 -1.18 1.54 -1.19
N THR A 154 -0.55 1.25 -0.07
CA THR A 154 -1.05 0.28 0.90
C THR A 154 -2.44 0.70 1.38
N THR A 155 -3.46 0.00 0.90
CA THR A 155 -4.89 0.37 1.03
C THR A 155 -5.28 0.73 2.46
N ILE A 156 -4.78 0.01 3.46
CA ILE A 156 -5.12 0.22 4.87
C ILE A 156 -4.83 1.66 5.34
N LEU A 157 -3.79 2.30 4.80
CA LEU A 157 -3.42 3.69 5.16
C LEU A 157 -4.43 4.73 4.65
N HIS A 158 -5.24 4.35 3.67
CA HIS A 158 -6.15 5.26 2.97
C HIS A 158 -7.64 4.99 3.27
N MET A 159 -7.94 3.93 4.04
CA MET A 159 -9.34 3.58 4.38
C MET A 159 -9.90 4.47 5.50
N PRO A 160 -11.13 4.95 5.35
CA PRO A 160 -11.79 5.79 6.34
C PRO A 160 -11.83 5.21 7.77
N LEU A 161 -12.15 3.93 7.90
CA LEU A 161 -12.22 3.25 9.21
C LEU A 161 -10.93 3.43 10.02
N TYR A 162 -9.77 3.14 9.41
CA TYR A 162 -8.50 3.18 10.15
C TYR A 162 -8.10 4.61 10.51
N ARG A 163 -8.39 5.56 9.64
CA ARG A 163 -8.18 6.99 9.91
C ARG A 163 -8.98 7.44 11.14
N GLU A 164 -10.24 7.02 11.24
CA GLU A 164 -11.08 7.32 12.41
C GLU A 164 -10.56 6.62 13.66
N LEU A 165 -10.18 5.35 13.58
CA LEU A 165 -9.61 4.63 14.73
C LEU A 165 -8.30 5.28 15.23
N ILE A 166 -7.41 5.69 14.32
CA ILE A 166 -6.19 6.41 14.68
C ILE A 166 -6.53 7.74 15.34
N ARG A 167 -7.44 8.53 14.76
CA ARG A 167 -7.88 9.81 15.33
C ARG A 167 -8.43 9.66 16.76
N ARG A 168 -9.16 8.59 17.04
CA ARG A 168 -9.68 8.29 18.38
C ARG A 168 -8.59 7.84 19.34
N ALA A 169 -7.65 7.00 18.86
CA ALA A 169 -6.49 6.60 19.65
C ALA A 169 -5.61 7.80 20.05
N GLU A 170 -5.40 8.74 19.13
CA GLU A 170 -4.64 9.97 19.40
C GLU A 170 -5.32 10.92 20.40
N LYS A 171 -6.63 10.80 20.55
CA LYS A 171 -7.41 11.51 21.60
C LYS A 171 -7.43 10.77 22.93
N ASP A 172 -6.66 9.69 23.04
CA ASP A 172 -6.59 8.84 24.22
C ASP A 172 -7.96 8.21 24.61
N GLU A 173 -8.88 8.04 23.64
CA GLU A 173 -10.19 7.46 23.92
C GLU A 173 -10.10 5.98 24.32
N PHE A 174 -9.05 5.27 23.88
CA PHE A 174 -8.86 3.84 24.14
C PHE A 174 -7.87 3.55 25.27
N GLY A 175 -7.10 4.53 25.73
CA GLY A 175 -5.92 4.32 26.59
C GLY A 175 -4.74 3.72 25.82
N ASN A 176 -3.71 3.25 26.53
CA ASN A 176 -2.52 2.68 25.90
C ASN A 176 -2.80 1.29 25.32
N MET A 177 -2.29 1.02 24.12
CA MET A 177 -2.33 -0.32 23.54
C MET A 177 -1.23 -1.18 24.19
N SER A 178 -1.60 -2.39 24.63
CA SER A 178 -0.64 -3.38 25.15
C SER A 178 -0.20 -4.38 24.09
N ILE A 179 -1.15 -4.89 23.30
CA ILE A 179 -0.86 -5.95 22.32
C ILE A 179 -1.78 -5.87 21.10
N ALA A 180 -1.21 -6.08 19.92
CA ALA A 180 -1.92 -6.31 18.67
C ALA A 180 -1.80 -7.79 18.26
N GLN A 181 -2.91 -8.46 18.00
CA GLN A 181 -2.95 -9.81 17.41
C GLN A 181 -3.51 -9.71 16.00
N VAL A 182 -2.69 -10.04 15.01
CA VAL A 182 -3.04 -9.81 13.60
C VAL A 182 -2.85 -11.08 12.79
N SER A 183 -3.89 -11.51 12.09
CA SER A 183 -3.84 -12.66 11.21
C SER A 183 -4.23 -12.31 9.79
N PHE A 184 -3.52 -12.83 8.79
CA PHE A 184 -3.88 -12.69 7.39
C PHE A 184 -3.64 -14.02 6.64
N GLY A 185 -4.72 -14.67 6.21
CA GLY A 185 -4.69 -15.79 5.30
C GLY A 185 -5.22 -15.42 3.92
N SER A 186 -4.52 -15.86 2.89
CA SER A 186 -4.93 -15.68 1.50
C SER A 186 -4.56 -16.93 0.69
N TYR A 187 -5.31 -18.01 0.90
CA TYR A 187 -5.03 -19.27 0.23
C TYR A 187 -4.84 -19.11 -1.28
N LYS A 188 -3.79 -19.69 -1.79
CA LYS A 188 -3.45 -19.77 -3.21
C LYS A 188 -3.10 -21.20 -3.57
N ASP A 189 -3.60 -21.68 -4.71
CA ASP A 189 -3.13 -22.93 -5.27
C ASP A 189 -1.65 -22.80 -5.63
N PHE A 190 -0.88 -23.85 -5.34
CA PHE A 190 0.55 -23.83 -5.60
C PHE A 190 0.81 -23.92 -7.11
N ASP A 191 1.48 -22.91 -7.61
CA ASP A 191 1.99 -22.83 -8.97
C ASP A 191 3.33 -22.05 -8.93
N PRO A 192 4.47 -22.71 -9.23
CA PRO A 192 5.80 -22.09 -9.12
C PRO A 192 6.01 -20.93 -10.09
N GLU A 193 5.24 -20.84 -11.18
CA GLU A 193 5.30 -19.74 -12.14
C GLU A 193 4.40 -18.55 -11.71
N ASN A 194 3.50 -18.76 -10.79
CA ASN A 194 2.62 -17.71 -10.30
C ASN A 194 3.42 -16.72 -9.43
N ARG A 195 3.09 -15.42 -9.53
CA ARG A 195 3.75 -14.35 -8.78
C ARG A 195 3.77 -14.59 -7.25
N PHE A 196 2.86 -15.35 -6.71
CA PHE A 196 2.81 -15.64 -5.26
C PHE A 196 3.90 -16.61 -4.80
N TYR A 197 4.37 -17.49 -5.69
CA TYR A 197 5.32 -18.55 -5.39
C TYR A 197 6.64 -18.42 -6.16
N ASN A 198 6.75 -17.45 -7.09
CA ASN A 198 7.93 -17.25 -7.89
C ASN A 198 8.89 -16.24 -7.21
N PRO A 199 10.09 -16.67 -6.76
CA PRO A 199 11.05 -15.76 -6.13
C PRO A 199 11.56 -14.67 -7.07
N ARG A 200 11.58 -14.92 -8.40
CA ARG A 200 11.97 -13.90 -9.39
C ARG A 200 10.96 -12.76 -9.52
N LEU A 201 9.73 -12.99 -9.08
CA LEU A 201 8.66 -12.00 -9.07
C LEU A 201 8.43 -11.42 -7.66
N ALA A 202 9.37 -11.68 -6.74
CA ALA A 202 9.26 -11.29 -5.33
C ALA A 202 7.98 -11.86 -4.68
N GLY A 203 7.77 -13.18 -4.87
CA GLY A 203 6.68 -13.91 -4.22
C GLY A 203 6.92 -14.08 -2.72
N GLY A 204 5.95 -14.66 -2.04
CA GLY A 204 5.98 -14.94 -0.61
C GLY A 204 4.89 -14.24 0.17
N ALA A 205 4.54 -14.81 1.33
CA ALA A 205 3.50 -14.30 2.20
C ALA A 205 3.88 -12.93 2.80
N MET A 206 5.14 -12.74 3.16
CA MET A 206 5.63 -11.49 3.74
C MET A 206 5.42 -10.31 2.79
N LEU A 207 5.86 -10.41 1.55
CA LEU A 207 5.75 -9.32 0.57
C LEU A 207 4.32 -9.11 0.05
N ASP A 208 3.52 -10.19 -0.09
CA ASP A 208 2.17 -10.04 -0.64
C ASP A 208 1.14 -9.61 0.41
N ILE A 209 1.14 -10.24 1.59
CA ILE A 209 0.12 -10.02 2.64
C ILE A 209 0.68 -9.50 3.96
N GLY A 210 1.97 -9.70 4.22
CA GLY A 210 2.62 -9.25 5.45
C GLY A 210 2.63 -7.73 5.59
N VAL A 211 2.73 -6.99 4.49
CA VAL A 211 2.65 -5.53 4.48
C VAL A 211 1.37 -5.02 5.17
N TYR A 212 0.23 -5.65 4.93
CA TYR A 212 -1.03 -5.24 5.58
C TYR A 212 -1.04 -5.55 7.07
N ALA A 213 -0.55 -6.74 7.46
CA ALA A 213 -0.55 -7.14 8.86
C ALA A 213 0.45 -6.32 9.70
N LEU A 214 1.64 -6.06 9.14
CA LEU A 214 2.64 -5.19 9.75
C LEU A 214 2.14 -3.75 9.87
N THR A 215 1.51 -3.22 8.82
CA THR A 215 0.91 -1.89 8.85
C THR A 215 -0.18 -1.80 9.91
N MET A 216 -1.10 -2.79 9.98
CA MET A 216 -2.15 -2.83 11.00
C MET A 216 -1.58 -2.76 12.41
N ALA A 217 -0.57 -3.56 12.72
CA ALA A 217 0.07 -3.52 14.03
C ALA A 217 0.78 -2.18 14.27
N ARG A 218 1.59 -1.73 13.29
CA ARG A 218 2.44 -0.55 13.42
C ARG A 218 1.65 0.75 13.56
N MET A 219 0.47 0.86 12.94
CA MET A 219 -0.37 2.06 12.98
C MET A 219 -0.76 2.49 14.41
N PHE A 220 -0.83 1.54 15.35
CA PHE A 220 -1.23 1.78 16.73
C PHE A 220 -0.08 1.70 17.74
N MET A 221 1.12 1.34 17.31
CA MET A 221 2.32 1.36 18.16
C MET A 221 2.89 2.79 18.23
N LEU A 222 3.27 3.22 19.43
CA LEU A 222 3.82 4.56 19.69
C LEU A 222 5.19 4.78 19.04
N SER A 223 6.01 3.72 19.02
CA SER A 223 7.36 3.76 18.43
C SER A 223 7.62 2.56 17.52
N GLN A 224 8.77 2.57 16.83
CA GLN A 224 9.21 1.46 16.00
C GLN A 224 9.55 0.24 16.86
N PRO A 225 9.22 -0.99 16.39
CA PRO A 225 9.72 -2.21 17.03
C PRO A 225 11.25 -2.25 17.03
N GLU A 226 11.83 -2.67 18.15
CA GLU A 226 13.27 -2.92 18.29
C GLU A 226 13.58 -4.41 18.47
N ASP A 227 12.67 -5.18 19.08
CA ASP A 227 12.77 -6.63 19.18
C ASP A 227 11.84 -7.26 18.16
N VAL A 228 12.39 -8.12 17.30
CA VAL A 228 11.61 -8.87 16.30
C VAL A 228 12.11 -10.32 16.26
N VAL A 229 11.19 -11.25 16.45
CA VAL A 229 11.42 -12.69 16.28
C VAL A 229 10.44 -13.22 15.23
N SER A 230 10.96 -13.93 14.25
CA SER A 230 10.12 -14.52 13.19
C SER A 230 10.52 -15.95 12.87
N ILE A 231 9.53 -16.77 12.55
CA ILE A 231 9.69 -18.13 12.02
C ILE A 231 8.84 -18.23 10.77
N ALA A 232 9.41 -18.78 9.70
CA ALA A 232 8.72 -18.97 8.45
C ALA A 232 8.93 -20.38 7.88
N ASN A 233 7.89 -20.90 7.24
CA ASN A 233 7.99 -22.09 6.39
C ASN A 233 8.09 -21.64 4.94
N ALA A 234 9.11 -22.13 4.24
CA ALA A 234 9.27 -21.92 2.81
C ALA A 234 8.65 -23.08 2.01
N CYS A 235 8.15 -22.79 0.82
CA CYS A 235 7.78 -23.82 -0.15
C CYS A 235 8.97 -24.24 -1.03
N ASN A 236 8.75 -25.16 -1.97
CA ASN A 236 9.81 -25.71 -2.83
C ASN A 236 10.53 -24.67 -3.70
N THR A 237 9.92 -23.51 -3.94
CA THR A 237 10.55 -22.40 -4.69
C THR A 237 11.43 -21.51 -3.82
N GLY A 238 11.40 -21.69 -2.49
CA GLY A 238 12.21 -20.94 -1.53
C GLY A 238 11.51 -19.70 -0.95
N VAL A 239 10.31 -19.32 -1.42
CA VAL A 239 9.56 -18.21 -0.82
C VAL A 239 8.81 -18.65 0.44
N ASP A 240 8.60 -17.74 1.37
CA ASP A 240 7.83 -17.97 2.57
C ASP A 240 6.34 -18.13 2.23
N VAL A 241 5.70 -19.14 2.79
CA VAL A 241 4.27 -19.42 2.59
C VAL A 241 3.45 -19.33 3.87
N THR A 242 4.11 -19.46 5.02
CA THR A 242 3.50 -19.29 6.34
C THR A 242 4.53 -18.67 7.26
N SER A 243 4.15 -17.60 7.96
CA SER A 243 5.07 -16.88 8.84
C SER A 243 4.40 -16.50 10.15
N GLY A 244 5.11 -16.68 11.24
CA GLY A 244 4.77 -16.18 12.57
C GLY A 244 5.79 -15.12 12.99
N ILE A 245 5.31 -13.97 13.48
CA ILE A 245 6.15 -12.85 13.87
C ILE A 245 5.69 -12.34 15.23
N VAL A 246 6.65 -12.11 16.13
CA VAL A 246 6.43 -11.41 17.39
C VAL A 246 7.37 -10.22 17.42
N MET A 247 6.85 -9.05 17.75
CA MET A 247 7.65 -7.83 17.87
C MET A 247 7.25 -7.03 19.09
N ARG A 248 8.22 -6.24 19.61
CA ARG A 248 8.04 -5.35 20.75
C ARG A 248 8.74 -4.03 20.48
N ASN A 249 8.15 -2.93 20.94
CA ASN A 249 8.78 -1.61 20.92
C ASN A 249 9.27 -1.18 22.31
N PRO A 250 10.04 -0.07 22.42
CA PRO A 250 10.50 0.49 23.71
C PRO A 250 9.37 0.87 24.67
N ASP A 251 8.19 1.17 24.15
CA ASP A 251 6.98 1.53 24.94
C ASP A 251 6.25 0.31 25.48
N MET A 252 6.89 -0.87 25.48
CA MET A 252 6.35 -2.15 25.98
C MET A 252 5.08 -2.63 25.25
N GLN A 253 4.82 -2.13 24.07
CA GLN A 253 3.73 -2.61 23.20
C GLN A 253 4.23 -3.78 22.35
N MET A 254 3.38 -4.80 22.20
CA MET A 254 3.70 -6.01 21.44
C MET A 254 2.79 -6.16 20.23
N ALA A 255 3.28 -6.88 19.23
CA ALA A 255 2.43 -7.43 18.17
C ALA A 255 2.76 -8.90 17.90
N VAL A 256 1.71 -9.68 17.66
CA VAL A 256 1.78 -11.09 17.25
C VAL A 256 1.07 -11.22 15.92
N ILE A 257 1.82 -11.63 14.89
CA ILE A 257 1.32 -11.69 13.52
C ILE A 257 1.44 -13.11 12.98
N SER A 258 0.40 -13.58 12.31
CA SER A 258 0.42 -14.84 11.57
C SER A 258 -0.02 -14.65 10.14
N LEU A 259 0.76 -15.18 9.20
CA LEU A 259 0.53 -15.06 7.75
C LEU A 259 0.47 -16.45 7.12
N THR A 260 -0.41 -16.66 6.13
CA THR A 260 -0.37 -17.87 5.33
C THR A 260 -0.95 -17.67 3.92
N LEU A 261 -0.25 -18.20 2.91
CA LEU A 261 -0.74 -18.40 1.55
C LEU A 261 -1.18 -19.87 1.32
N HIS A 262 -0.91 -20.74 2.28
CA HIS A 262 -1.05 -22.21 2.14
C HIS A 262 -2.28 -22.78 2.84
N SER A 263 -2.99 -21.97 3.62
CA SER A 263 -4.21 -22.35 4.30
C SER A 263 -5.21 -21.20 4.39
N LYS A 264 -6.47 -21.53 4.60
CA LYS A 264 -7.50 -20.54 4.88
C LYS A 264 -7.37 -20.07 6.33
N GLN A 265 -7.27 -18.77 6.53
CA GLN A 265 -7.18 -18.13 7.83
C GLN A 265 -7.96 -16.82 7.78
N PRO A 266 -8.64 -16.42 8.86
CA PRO A 266 -9.33 -15.13 8.90
C PRO A 266 -8.37 -13.96 8.68
N LYS A 267 -8.84 -12.92 8.03
CA LYS A 267 -8.19 -11.61 8.01
C LYS A 267 -8.74 -10.84 9.20
N ARG A 268 -8.06 -10.95 10.34
CA ARG A 268 -8.54 -10.44 11.62
C ARG A 268 -7.44 -9.71 12.36
N ALA A 269 -7.77 -8.56 12.92
CA ALA A 269 -6.92 -7.85 13.86
C ALA A 269 -7.69 -7.62 15.17
N VAL A 270 -7.03 -7.86 16.30
CA VAL A 270 -7.49 -7.49 17.62
C VAL A 270 -6.43 -6.61 18.26
N LEU A 271 -6.79 -5.37 18.58
CA LEU A 271 -5.93 -4.37 19.21
C LEU A 271 -6.43 -4.20 20.63
N SER A 272 -5.64 -4.59 21.64
CA SER A 272 -6.02 -4.57 23.05
C SER A 272 -5.46 -3.33 23.73
N PHE A 273 -6.35 -2.48 24.19
CA PHE A 273 -6.08 -1.23 24.91
C PHE A 273 -6.48 -1.35 26.38
N GLU A 274 -6.13 -0.35 27.18
CA GLU A 274 -6.49 -0.30 28.62
C GLU A 274 -8.01 -0.25 28.83
N ASN A 275 -8.72 0.54 28.02
CA ASN A 275 -10.15 0.80 28.22
C ASN A 275 -11.07 -0.10 27.36
N CYS A 276 -10.53 -0.72 26.30
CA CYS A 276 -11.30 -1.55 25.37
C CYS A 276 -10.40 -2.49 24.57
N TYR A 277 -10.99 -3.31 23.74
CA TYR A 277 -10.32 -3.88 22.58
C TYR A 277 -11.06 -3.47 21.30
N ILE A 278 -10.32 -3.40 20.21
CA ILE A 278 -10.84 -3.13 18.86
C ILE A 278 -10.64 -4.38 18.03
N GLU A 279 -11.72 -4.89 17.46
CA GLU A 279 -11.67 -6.02 16.54
C GLU A 279 -12.04 -5.57 15.15
N VAL A 280 -11.14 -5.86 14.18
CA VAL A 280 -11.36 -5.58 12.76
C VAL A 280 -11.33 -6.90 11.99
N MET A 281 -12.42 -7.20 11.30
CA MET A 281 -12.54 -8.36 10.41
C MET A 281 -12.38 -7.92 8.96
N ASP A 282 -11.91 -8.86 8.13
CA ASP A 282 -11.80 -8.67 6.67
C ASP A 282 -10.94 -7.48 6.21
N TYR A 283 -9.97 -7.06 7.06
CA TYR A 283 -9.02 -6.04 6.63
C TYR A 283 -8.22 -6.52 5.39
N PRO A 284 -7.62 -5.66 4.57
CA PRO A 284 -7.41 -4.22 4.77
C PRO A 284 -8.61 -3.34 4.39
N ARG A 285 -9.63 -3.86 3.75
CA ARG A 285 -10.77 -3.09 3.22
C ARG A 285 -12.00 -3.20 4.10
N ALA A 286 -11.81 -3.22 5.41
CA ALA A 286 -12.90 -3.23 6.38
C ALA A 286 -13.60 -1.86 6.44
N ASP A 287 -14.90 -1.90 6.68
CA ASP A 287 -15.76 -0.72 6.84
C ASP A 287 -16.30 -0.57 8.28
N ARG A 288 -15.94 -1.52 9.17
CA ARG A 288 -16.38 -1.55 10.58
C ARG A 288 -15.36 -2.22 11.48
N ALA A 289 -15.41 -1.83 12.73
CA ALA A 289 -14.66 -2.41 13.84
C ALA A 289 -15.56 -2.50 15.08
#